data_c395ce86797c2f390f2a4c63f55eede1
#
_entry.id   c395ce86797c2f390f2a4c63f55eede1
#
_cell.length_a   1.000
_cell.length_b   1.000
_cell.length_c   1.000
_cell.angle_alpha   90.00
_cell.angle_beta   90.00
_cell.angle_gamma   90.00
#
_symmetry.space_group_name_H-M   'P 1'
#
loop_
_entity.id
_entity.type
_entity.pdbx_description
1 polymer ?
#
loop_
_entity_poly.entity_id
_entity_poly.type
_entity_poly.pdbx_seq_one_letter_code
_entity_poly.pdbx_strand_id
1 'polypeptide(L)'
;MQWIVKYLTSSIGKKQIMGCTGAALALFILGHMCGNFQLLNFDQAAAQASYNAYTEFLTGFNPLHFPIKMIYLVELGLVAVFALHIFLAVTLKIENKKARGGIEYDVNARKGKKTFATFTMIWSGLFIVGFLIQHLMMLKFGEHYLYVNSQGEIVRDMWLTTIMMFANPAWAAFYVISMFVVGMHLFHAISSAFQTMGIAHQKWTPIIDICGIVYSVVVALGFGITAIAAFYFGNLDSTKALIDKSRSLQPQYEQQLKDKAAAKTSFVIPSVGEVQVSFNVEK
;
A
#
# COMPACT_ATOMS: atom_id res chain seq x y z
N MET A 1 -0.47 -32.43 -14.63
CA MET A 1 -0.18 -30.99 -14.46
C MET A 1 -0.61 -30.12 -15.65
N GLN A 2 -0.63 -30.61 -16.89
CA GLN A 2 -1.03 -29.83 -18.09
C GLN A 2 -2.43 -29.22 -18.00
N TRP A 3 -3.40 -29.88 -17.37
CA TRP A 3 -4.77 -29.37 -17.24
C TRP A 3 -4.86 -28.11 -16.35
N ILE A 4 -4.03 -28.01 -15.28
CA ILE A 4 -3.96 -26.81 -14.43
C ILE A 4 -3.47 -25.61 -15.23
N VAL A 5 -2.39 -25.79 -15.99
CA VAL A 5 -1.84 -24.71 -16.84
C VAL A 5 -2.89 -24.29 -17.87
N LYS A 6 -3.56 -25.25 -18.54
CA LYS A 6 -4.63 -24.96 -19.51
C LYS A 6 -5.79 -24.19 -18.87
N TYR A 7 -6.15 -24.55 -17.63
CA TYR A 7 -7.20 -23.83 -16.89
C TYR A 7 -6.77 -22.39 -16.54
N LEU A 8 -5.61 -22.22 -15.90
CA LEU A 8 -5.12 -20.89 -15.47
C LEU A 8 -4.89 -19.93 -16.64
N THR A 9 -4.51 -20.46 -17.82
CA THR A 9 -4.32 -19.67 -19.04
C THR A 9 -5.60 -19.41 -19.82
N SER A 10 -6.70 -20.08 -19.45
CA SER A 10 -8.01 -19.84 -20.07
C SER A 10 -8.60 -18.48 -19.70
N SER A 11 -9.52 -17.96 -20.49
CA SER A 11 -10.22 -16.68 -20.16
C SER A 11 -10.98 -16.74 -18.85
N ILE A 12 -11.48 -17.91 -18.45
CA ILE A 12 -12.17 -18.10 -17.15
C ILE A 12 -11.17 -18.06 -16.02
N GLY A 13 -10.07 -18.86 -16.11
CA GLY A 13 -9.03 -18.89 -15.09
C GLY A 13 -8.39 -17.51 -14.87
N LYS A 14 -8.06 -16.79 -15.93
CA LYS A 14 -7.53 -15.40 -15.85
C LYS A 14 -8.50 -14.46 -15.12
N LYS A 15 -9.82 -14.54 -15.39
CA LYS A 15 -10.81 -13.72 -14.69
C LYS A 15 -10.91 -14.07 -13.21
N GLN A 16 -10.82 -15.34 -12.85
CA GLN A 16 -10.85 -15.76 -11.44
C GLN A 16 -9.61 -15.30 -10.70
N ILE A 17 -8.41 -15.43 -11.30
CA ILE A 17 -7.17 -14.92 -10.70
C ILE A 17 -7.26 -13.40 -10.54
N MET A 18 -7.77 -12.69 -11.53
CA MET A 18 -7.99 -11.24 -11.43
C MET A 18 -8.99 -10.88 -10.30
N GLY A 19 -10.05 -11.66 -10.12
CA GLY A 19 -10.99 -11.50 -9.00
C GLY A 19 -10.33 -11.74 -7.64
N CYS A 20 -9.53 -12.80 -7.51
CA CYS A 20 -8.79 -13.10 -6.28
C CYS A 20 -7.74 -12.04 -5.94
N THR A 21 -6.97 -11.58 -6.93
CA THR A 21 -5.99 -10.49 -6.72
C THR A 21 -6.68 -9.19 -6.35
N GLY A 22 -7.81 -8.86 -6.99
CA GLY A 22 -8.63 -7.70 -6.64
C GLY A 22 -9.18 -7.77 -5.21
N ALA A 23 -9.65 -8.94 -4.77
CA ALA A 23 -10.12 -9.16 -3.41
C ALA A 23 -8.99 -9.01 -2.37
N ALA A 24 -7.80 -9.54 -2.65
CA ALA A 24 -6.62 -9.37 -1.79
C ALA A 24 -6.22 -7.88 -1.66
N LEU A 25 -6.23 -7.13 -2.75
CA LEU A 25 -5.97 -5.69 -2.74
C LEU A 25 -7.06 -4.93 -1.97
N ALA A 26 -8.32 -5.31 -2.10
CA ALA A 26 -9.41 -4.70 -1.34
C ALA A 26 -9.23 -4.93 0.17
N LEU A 27 -8.91 -6.16 0.61
CA LEU A 27 -8.62 -6.44 2.01
C LEU A 27 -7.44 -5.62 2.55
N PHE A 28 -6.38 -5.48 1.75
CA PHE A 28 -5.25 -4.62 2.10
C PHE A 28 -5.68 -3.15 2.27
N ILE A 29 -6.48 -2.60 1.36
CA ILE A 29 -6.98 -1.21 1.42
C ILE A 29 -7.77 -0.99 2.72
N LEU A 30 -8.61 -1.94 3.12
CA LEU A 30 -9.37 -1.85 4.37
C LEU A 30 -8.45 -1.79 5.60
N GLY A 31 -7.49 -2.72 5.69
CA GLY A 31 -6.51 -2.73 6.78
C GLY A 31 -5.66 -1.46 6.80
N HIS A 32 -5.25 -0.98 5.62
CA HIS A 32 -4.51 0.27 5.47
C HIS A 32 -5.31 1.49 5.95
N MET A 33 -6.59 1.55 5.62
CA MET A 33 -7.51 2.58 6.12
C MET A 33 -7.63 2.55 7.65
N CYS A 34 -7.82 1.36 8.24
CA CYS A 34 -7.91 1.22 9.70
C CYS A 34 -6.64 1.72 10.40
N GLY A 35 -5.46 1.41 9.86
CA GLY A 35 -4.20 1.94 10.36
C GLY A 35 -4.11 3.47 10.28
N ASN A 36 -4.60 4.06 9.19
CA ASN A 36 -4.58 5.52 9.02
C ASN A 36 -5.59 6.26 9.90
N PHE A 37 -6.60 5.61 10.47
CA PHE A 37 -7.52 6.26 11.41
C PHE A 37 -6.84 6.76 12.69
N GLN A 38 -5.65 6.29 13.01
CA GLN A 38 -4.84 6.85 14.10
C GLN A 38 -4.42 8.31 13.84
N LEU A 39 -4.44 8.78 12.59
CA LEU A 39 -4.24 10.19 12.24
C LEU A 39 -5.40 11.10 12.69
N LEU A 40 -6.58 10.54 12.98
CA LEU A 40 -7.79 11.30 13.31
C LEU A 40 -7.88 11.75 14.78
N ASN A 41 -6.88 11.47 15.61
CA ASN A 41 -6.88 11.91 16.99
C ASN A 41 -6.54 13.41 17.07
N PHE A 42 -7.42 14.18 17.72
CA PHE A 42 -7.24 15.64 17.90
C PHE A 42 -6.12 16.00 18.88
N ASP A 43 -5.76 15.11 19.78
CA ASP A 43 -4.52 15.23 20.55
C ASP A 43 -3.34 14.82 19.65
N GLN A 44 -2.62 15.82 19.13
CA GLN A 44 -1.52 15.60 18.22
C GLN A 44 -0.38 14.78 18.82
N ALA A 45 -0.09 14.94 20.11
CA ALA A 45 0.96 14.18 20.77
C ALA A 45 0.58 12.69 20.87
N ALA A 46 -0.67 12.40 21.24
CA ALA A 46 -1.20 11.05 21.26
C ALA A 46 -1.30 10.44 19.85
N ALA A 47 -1.71 11.22 18.85
CA ALA A 47 -1.75 10.79 17.45
C ALA A 47 -0.36 10.44 16.92
N GLN A 48 0.64 11.32 17.15
CA GLN A 48 2.03 11.08 16.77
C GLN A 48 2.58 9.81 17.43
N ALA A 49 2.38 9.66 18.73
CA ALA A 49 2.88 8.51 19.48
C ALA A 49 2.24 7.20 19.00
N SER A 50 0.91 7.15 18.85
CA SER A 50 0.20 5.93 18.44
C SER A 50 0.48 5.54 17.00
N TYR A 51 0.48 6.50 16.07
CA TYR A 51 0.73 6.23 14.66
C TYR A 51 2.18 5.78 14.43
N ASN A 52 3.15 6.42 15.09
CA ASN A 52 4.54 6.03 14.98
C ASN A 52 4.80 4.66 15.64
N ALA A 53 4.22 4.37 16.81
CA ALA A 53 4.31 3.05 17.42
C ALA A 53 3.72 1.95 16.51
N TYR A 54 2.59 2.22 15.86
CA TYR A 54 2.01 1.30 14.87
C TYR A 54 2.95 1.07 13.67
N THR A 55 3.56 2.11 13.14
CA THR A 55 4.49 1.97 12.01
C THR A 55 5.79 1.28 12.42
N GLU A 56 6.31 1.53 13.62
CA GLU A 56 7.46 0.80 14.19
C GLU A 56 7.13 -0.67 14.40
N PHE A 57 5.94 -1.00 14.91
CA PHE A 57 5.48 -2.38 15.01
C PHE A 57 5.49 -3.08 13.66
N LEU A 58 4.90 -2.47 12.61
CA LEU A 58 4.86 -3.06 11.28
C LEU A 58 6.27 -3.27 10.68
N THR A 59 7.17 -2.30 10.85
CA THR A 59 8.53 -2.37 10.30
C THR A 59 9.47 -3.24 11.14
N GLY A 60 9.21 -3.39 12.44
CA GLY A 60 9.98 -4.22 13.38
C GLY A 60 9.47 -5.65 13.52
N PHE A 61 8.24 -5.93 13.07
CA PHE A 61 7.63 -7.24 13.21
C PHE A 61 8.41 -8.32 12.46
N ASN A 62 9.01 -9.24 13.22
CA ASN A 62 9.79 -10.35 12.68
C ASN A 62 9.67 -11.60 13.59
N PRO A 63 8.48 -12.22 13.67
CA PRO A 63 8.20 -13.30 14.63
C PRO A 63 9.01 -14.57 14.36
N LEU A 64 9.51 -14.74 13.14
CA LEU A 64 10.27 -15.92 12.72
C LEU A 64 11.79 -15.66 12.68
N HIS A 65 12.25 -14.52 13.17
CA HIS A 65 13.67 -14.11 13.18
C HIS A 65 14.38 -14.28 11.83
N PHE A 66 13.65 -14.03 10.73
CA PHE A 66 14.24 -14.05 9.39
C PHE A 66 15.33 -12.97 9.26
N PRO A 67 16.36 -13.23 8.43
CA PRO A 67 17.39 -12.22 8.15
C PRO A 67 16.85 -10.98 7.42
N ILE A 68 15.63 -11.08 6.86
CA ILE A 68 14.94 -10.00 6.16
C ILE A 68 13.71 -9.59 6.98
N LYS A 69 13.49 -8.29 7.16
CA LYS A 69 12.30 -7.78 7.85
C LYS A 69 11.03 -8.21 7.11
N MET A 70 10.03 -8.71 7.85
CA MET A 70 8.75 -9.18 7.29
C MET A 70 8.05 -8.14 6.43
N ILE A 71 8.20 -6.85 6.73
CA ILE A 71 7.60 -5.77 5.95
C ILE A 71 8.03 -5.82 4.47
N TYR A 72 9.29 -6.15 4.17
CA TYR A 72 9.74 -6.25 2.78
C TYR A 72 9.10 -7.41 2.03
N LEU A 73 8.77 -8.51 2.72
CA LEU A 73 8.04 -9.63 2.11
C LEU A 73 6.58 -9.25 1.82
N VAL A 74 5.95 -8.51 2.73
CA VAL A 74 4.59 -7.98 2.53
C VAL A 74 4.57 -6.99 1.37
N GLU A 75 5.51 -6.05 1.31
CA GLU A 75 5.64 -5.09 0.23
C GLU A 75 5.85 -5.77 -1.13
N LEU A 76 6.77 -6.74 -1.20
CA LEU A 76 7.02 -7.51 -2.41
C LEU A 76 5.77 -8.29 -2.86
N GLY A 77 5.07 -8.91 -1.90
CA GLY A 77 3.81 -9.61 -2.13
C GLY A 77 2.73 -8.68 -2.70
N LEU A 78 2.57 -7.49 -2.12
CA LEU A 78 1.63 -6.48 -2.61
C LEU A 78 1.98 -6.01 -4.02
N VAL A 79 3.25 -5.72 -4.29
CA VAL A 79 3.72 -5.33 -5.63
C VAL A 79 3.45 -6.45 -6.64
N ALA A 80 3.72 -7.70 -6.29
CA ALA A 80 3.47 -8.85 -7.16
C ALA A 80 1.97 -9.03 -7.45
N VAL A 81 1.11 -8.95 -6.43
CA VAL A 81 -0.36 -9.05 -6.56
C VAL A 81 -0.90 -7.91 -7.42
N PHE A 82 -0.43 -6.68 -7.20
CA PHE A 82 -0.84 -5.51 -7.97
C PHE A 82 -0.41 -5.61 -9.43
N ALA A 83 0.85 -5.99 -9.69
CA ALA A 83 1.36 -6.18 -11.04
C ALA A 83 0.59 -7.29 -11.79
N LEU A 84 0.30 -8.40 -11.12
CA LEU A 84 -0.49 -9.50 -11.69
C LEU A 84 -1.93 -9.05 -12.00
N HIS A 85 -2.55 -8.28 -11.10
CA HIS A 85 -3.89 -7.72 -11.30
C HIS A 85 -3.95 -6.84 -12.56
N ILE A 86 -2.99 -5.93 -12.73
CA ILE A 86 -2.90 -5.05 -13.90
C ILE A 86 -2.65 -5.87 -15.16
N PHE A 87 -1.69 -6.79 -15.12
CA PHE A 87 -1.35 -7.65 -16.26
C PHE A 87 -2.58 -8.41 -16.78
N LEU A 88 -3.35 -9.00 -15.87
CA LEU A 88 -4.56 -9.73 -16.22
C LEU A 88 -5.66 -8.81 -16.74
N ALA A 89 -5.84 -7.62 -16.17
CA ALA A 89 -6.83 -6.65 -16.63
C ALA A 89 -6.54 -6.20 -18.06
N VAL A 90 -5.28 -5.89 -18.39
CA VAL A 90 -4.85 -5.50 -19.73
C VAL A 90 -4.98 -6.67 -20.71
N THR A 91 -4.50 -7.85 -20.33
CA THR A 91 -4.58 -9.07 -21.18
C THR A 91 -6.02 -9.40 -21.54
N LEU A 92 -6.91 -9.44 -20.56
CA LEU A 92 -8.34 -9.72 -20.78
C LEU A 92 -9.00 -8.64 -21.66
N LYS A 93 -8.62 -7.37 -21.51
CA LYS A 93 -9.09 -6.29 -22.38
C LYS A 93 -8.70 -6.50 -23.83
N ILE A 94 -7.43 -6.87 -24.08
CA ILE A 94 -6.88 -7.12 -25.40
C ILE A 94 -7.56 -8.36 -26.03
N GLU A 95 -7.64 -9.46 -25.27
CA GLU A 95 -8.28 -10.70 -25.73
C GLU A 95 -9.76 -10.49 -26.08
N ASN A 96 -10.51 -9.75 -25.24
CA ASN A 96 -11.90 -9.40 -25.51
C ASN A 96 -12.06 -8.51 -26.77
N LYS A 97 -11.10 -7.61 -27.04
CA LYS A 97 -11.11 -6.80 -28.26
C LYS A 97 -10.84 -7.66 -29.49
N LYS A 98 -9.85 -8.55 -29.43
CA LYS A 98 -9.51 -9.49 -30.52
C LYS A 98 -10.66 -10.44 -30.82
N ALA A 99 -11.29 -11.03 -29.81
CA ALA A 99 -12.43 -11.95 -29.97
C ALA A 99 -13.64 -11.31 -30.68
N ARG A 100 -13.76 -9.98 -30.64
CA ARG A 100 -14.80 -9.22 -31.34
C ARG A 100 -14.43 -8.85 -32.77
N GLY A 101 -13.27 -9.24 -33.28
CA GLY A 101 -12.80 -8.91 -34.63
C GLY A 101 -12.57 -7.41 -34.88
N GLY A 102 -12.45 -6.58 -33.84
CA GLY A 102 -12.30 -5.13 -33.96
C GLY A 102 -13.58 -4.36 -34.29
N ILE A 103 -14.70 -5.05 -34.48
CA ILE A 103 -15.99 -4.45 -34.80
C ILE A 103 -16.60 -3.88 -33.49
N GLU A 104 -17.00 -2.63 -33.53
CA GLU A 104 -17.85 -2.05 -32.49
C GLU A 104 -19.30 -2.49 -32.70
N TYR A 105 -20.05 -2.60 -31.60
CA TYR A 105 -21.45 -2.99 -31.69
C TYR A 105 -22.29 -1.87 -32.38
N ASP A 106 -22.90 -2.15 -33.50
CA ASP A 106 -23.87 -1.25 -34.17
C ASP A 106 -25.05 -0.93 -33.25
N VAL A 107 -25.41 -1.85 -32.40
CA VAL A 107 -26.46 -1.66 -31.38
C VAL A 107 -25.84 -1.91 -29.99
N ASN A 108 -25.69 -0.85 -29.20
CA ASN A 108 -25.34 -0.93 -27.81
C ASN A 108 -26.51 -1.47 -26.96
N ALA A 109 -26.97 -2.70 -27.25
CA ALA A 109 -27.95 -3.39 -26.42
C ALA A 109 -27.31 -3.73 -25.07
N ARG A 110 -27.30 -2.75 -24.17
CA ARG A 110 -26.80 -2.89 -22.79
C ARG A 110 -27.78 -3.72 -21.98
N LYS A 111 -27.83 -5.02 -22.25
CA LYS A 111 -28.58 -5.98 -21.43
C LYS A 111 -27.72 -6.28 -20.18
N GLY A 112 -28.27 -6.01 -19.00
CA GLY A 112 -27.63 -6.27 -17.69
C GLY A 112 -27.02 -5.05 -17.03
N LYS A 113 -26.33 -5.26 -15.89
CA LYS A 113 -25.75 -4.22 -15.00
C LYS A 113 -24.50 -3.53 -15.56
N LYS A 114 -24.46 -3.19 -16.83
CA LYS A 114 -23.36 -2.37 -17.39
C LYS A 114 -23.59 -0.91 -17.02
N THR A 115 -22.96 -0.50 -15.95
CA THR A 115 -22.98 0.88 -15.46
C THR A 115 -21.88 1.70 -16.12
N PHE A 116 -21.93 3.02 -15.95
CA PHE A 116 -20.82 3.93 -16.29
C PHE A 116 -19.49 3.46 -15.70
N ALA A 117 -19.51 2.95 -14.45
CA ALA A 117 -18.33 2.38 -13.79
C ALA A 117 -17.69 1.23 -14.57
N THR A 118 -18.48 0.33 -15.21
CA THR A 118 -17.95 -0.76 -16.06
C THR A 118 -17.17 -0.22 -17.26
N PHE A 119 -17.64 0.86 -17.85
CA PHE A 119 -16.99 1.48 -18.99
C PHE A 119 -15.66 2.16 -18.57
N THR A 120 -15.66 2.76 -17.38
CA THR A 120 -14.50 3.52 -16.87
C THR A 120 -13.46 2.69 -16.12
N MET A 121 -13.69 1.36 -15.90
CA MET A 121 -12.81 0.48 -15.12
C MET A 121 -11.34 0.54 -15.52
N ILE A 122 -11.04 0.54 -16.83
CA ILE A 122 -9.66 0.58 -17.31
C ILE A 122 -9.02 1.95 -17.03
N TRP A 123 -9.79 3.03 -17.16
CA TRP A 123 -9.32 4.39 -16.92
C TRP A 123 -9.12 4.67 -15.43
N SER A 124 -10.05 4.23 -14.59
CA SER A 124 -9.90 4.31 -13.14
C SER A 124 -8.72 3.46 -12.66
N GLY A 125 -8.53 2.26 -13.22
CA GLY A 125 -7.37 1.43 -12.93
C GLY A 125 -6.05 2.10 -13.32
N LEU A 126 -5.95 2.72 -14.51
CA LEU A 126 -4.76 3.45 -14.94
C LEU A 126 -4.47 4.66 -14.04
N PHE A 127 -5.52 5.39 -13.65
CA PHE A 127 -5.39 6.49 -12.69
C PHE A 127 -4.85 6.00 -11.34
N ILE A 128 -5.34 4.86 -10.82
CA ILE A 128 -4.88 4.26 -9.57
C ILE A 128 -3.41 3.87 -9.65
N VAL A 129 -2.92 3.39 -10.80
CA VAL A 129 -1.47 3.14 -11.01
C VAL A 129 -0.67 4.43 -10.82
N GLY A 130 -1.07 5.51 -11.46
CA GLY A 130 -0.42 6.82 -11.31
C GLY A 130 -0.48 7.34 -9.87
N PHE A 131 -1.64 7.21 -9.24
CA PHE A 131 -1.82 7.55 -7.82
C PHE A 131 -0.90 6.74 -6.91
N LEU A 132 -0.79 5.42 -7.12
CA LEU A 132 0.07 4.56 -6.29
C LEU A 132 1.55 4.93 -6.43
N ILE A 133 2.02 5.22 -7.63
CA ILE A 133 3.39 5.68 -7.85
C ILE A 133 3.64 6.98 -7.06
N GLN A 134 2.76 7.96 -7.21
CA GLN A 134 2.86 9.22 -6.49
C GLN A 134 2.80 9.02 -4.97
N HIS A 135 1.89 8.18 -4.48
CA HIS A 135 1.73 7.83 -3.07
C HIS A 135 3.02 7.27 -2.46
N LEU A 136 3.65 6.32 -3.15
CA LEU A 136 4.92 5.74 -2.70
C LEU A 136 6.07 6.75 -2.75
N MET A 137 6.15 7.55 -3.82
CA MET A 137 7.20 8.57 -3.97
C MET A 137 7.14 9.61 -2.86
N MET A 138 5.95 10.04 -2.44
CA MET A 138 5.79 11.07 -1.42
C MET A 138 5.92 10.54 0.01
N LEU A 139 5.30 9.39 0.32
CA LEU A 139 5.24 8.90 1.70
C LEU A 139 6.38 7.92 2.04
N LYS A 140 6.81 7.08 1.10
CA LYS A 140 7.89 6.12 1.37
C LYS A 140 9.26 6.73 1.07
N PHE A 141 9.42 7.42 -0.05
CA PHE A 141 10.69 7.95 -0.54
C PHE A 141 10.83 9.47 -0.43
N GLY A 142 9.79 10.16 0.07
CA GLY A 142 9.78 11.61 0.27
C GLY A 142 10.58 12.08 1.47
N GLU A 143 10.31 13.30 1.92
CA GLU A 143 10.97 13.94 3.05
C GLU A 143 10.82 13.13 4.34
N HIS A 144 11.86 13.08 5.15
CA HIS A 144 11.90 12.34 6.40
C HIS A 144 11.95 13.30 7.58
N TYR A 145 10.97 13.20 8.47
CA TYR A 145 10.97 13.83 9.78
C TYR A 145 11.41 12.82 10.84
N LEU A 146 11.93 13.31 11.96
CA LEU A 146 12.52 12.52 13.03
C LEU A 146 11.81 12.79 14.36
N TYR A 147 11.74 11.78 15.20
CA TYR A 147 11.30 11.90 16.59
C TYR A 147 12.05 10.89 17.48
N VAL A 148 12.01 11.12 18.78
CA VAL A 148 12.58 10.18 19.75
C VAL A 148 11.44 9.25 20.22
N ASN A 149 11.61 7.95 20.00
CA ASN A 149 10.60 6.96 20.40
C ASN A 149 10.65 6.67 21.92
N SER A 150 9.76 5.81 22.41
CA SER A 150 9.68 5.41 23.82
C SER A 150 10.95 4.71 24.35
N GLN A 151 11.81 4.23 23.48
CA GLN A 151 13.08 3.55 23.81
C GLN A 151 14.28 4.52 23.81
N GLY A 152 14.03 5.81 23.54
CA GLY A 152 15.10 6.82 23.43
C GLY A 152 15.86 6.80 22.10
N GLU A 153 15.41 6.00 21.11
CA GLU A 153 16.02 5.97 19.79
C GLU A 153 15.43 7.06 18.88
N ILE A 154 16.30 7.66 18.07
CA ILE A 154 15.85 8.58 17.02
C ILE A 154 15.43 7.77 15.80
N VAL A 155 14.16 7.88 15.43
CA VAL A 155 13.56 7.13 14.33
C VAL A 155 12.73 8.06 13.43
N ARG A 156 12.30 7.53 12.28
CA ARG A 156 11.48 8.29 11.35
C ARG A 156 10.09 8.57 11.94
N ASP A 157 9.69 9.82 11.91
CA ASP A 157 8.35 10.27 12.26
C ASP A 157 7.40 10.12 11.06
N MET A 158 6.67 9.01 11.01
CA MET A 158 5.73 8.75 9.94
C MET A 158 4.46 9.59 10.05
N TRP A 159 4.04 9.94 11.28
CA TRP A 159 2.91 10.82 11.50
C TRP A 159 3.22 12.22 10.94
N LEU A 160 4.32 12.83 11.34
CA LEU A 160 4.73 14.15 10.87
C LEU A 160 4.99 14.16 9.35
N THR A 161 5.62 13.11 8.81
CA THR A 161 5.80 12.92 7.36
C THR A 161 4.46 12.97 6.63
N THR A 162 3.46 12.26 7.15
CA THR A 162 2.14 12.19 6.51
C THR A 162 1.41 13.52 6.56
N ILE A 163 1.30 14.16 7.73
CA ILE A 163 0.57 15.42 7.84
C ILE A 163 1.25 16.56 7.08
N MET A 164 2.57 16.59 7.00
CA MET A 164 3.30 17.62 6.24
C MET A 164 3.13 17.48 4.74
N MET A 165 3.04 16.25 4.22
CA MET A 165 2.65 16.04 2.82
C MET A 165 1.27 16.64 2.54
N PHE A 166 0.29 16.40 3.43
CA PHE A 166 -1.07 16.92 3.28
C PHE A 166 -1.20 18.42 3.62
N ALA A 167 -0.23 19.05 4.30
CA ALA A 167 -0.24 20.49 4.56
C ALA A 167 -0.33 21.32 3.26
N ASN A 168 0.13 20.77 2.14
CA ASN A 168 -0.08 21.37 0.82
C ASN A 168 -1.51 21.08 0.32
N PRO A 169 -2.34 22.13 0.06
CA PRO A 169 -3.74 21.95 -0.34
C PRO A 169 -3.90 21.22 -1.68
N ALA A 170 -2.93 21.34 -2.59
CA ALA A 170 -2.99 20.65 -3.88
C ALA A 170 -2.88 19.13 -3.69
N TRP A 171 -2.00 18.67 -2.80
CA TRP A 171 -1.88 17.24 -2.48
C TRP A 171 -3.10 16.73 -1.72
N ALA A 172 -3.61 17.50 -0.75
CA ALA A 172 -4.84 17.11 -0.04
C ALA A 172 -6.02 16.94 -1.03
N ALA A 173 -6.23 17.91 -1.91
CA ALA A 173 -7.27 17.84 -2.94
C ALA A 173 -7.05 16.67 -3.90
N PHE A 174 -5.83 16.44 -4.36
CA PHE A 174 -5.49 15.31 -5.23
C PHE A 174 -5.83 13.95 -4.58
N TYR A 175 -5.53 13.80 -3.28
CA TYR A 175 -5.86 12.55 -2.56
C TYR A 175 -7.37 12.38 -2.38
N VAL A 176 -8.11 13.44 -2.05
CA VAL A 176 -9.59 13.35 -1.95
C VAL A 176 -10.21 12.93 -3.28
N ILE A 177 -9.76 13.53 -4.40
CA ILE A 177 -10.20 13.14 -5.75
C ILE A 177 -9.80 11.68 -6.04
N SER A 178 -8.59 11.29 -5.67
CA SER A 178 -8.11 9.91 -5.88
C SER A 178 -8.95 8.91 -5.11
N MET A 179 -9.38 9.21 -3.89
CA MET A 179 -10.24 8.32 -3.09
C MET A 179 -11.63 8.19 -3.70
N PHE A 180 -12.15 9.21 -4.33
CA PHE A 180 -13.38 9.10 -5.12
C PHE A 180 -13.21 8.14 -6.30
N VAL A 181 -12.10 8.23 -7.05
CA VAL A 181 -11.80 7.32 -8.17
C VAL A 181 -11.59 5.88 -7.67
N VAL A 182 -10.86 5.70 -6.56
CA VAL A 182 -10.70 4.37 -5.91
C VAL A 182 -12.06 3.80 -5.51
N GLY A 183 -12.93 4.60 -4.88
CA GLY A 183 -14.28 4.19 -4.50
C GLY A 183 -15.11 3.73 -5.71
N MET A 184 -15.08 4.49 -6.81
CA MET A 184 -15.74 4.10 -8.06
C MET A 184 -15.21 2.78 -8.65
N HIS A 185 -13.89 2.59 -8.58
CA HIS A 185 -13.25 1.35 -9.04
C HIS A 185 -13.71 0.16 -8.20
N LEU A 186 -13.67 0.28 -6.87
CA LEU A 186 -14.10 -0.75 -5.92
C LEU A 186 -15.59 -1.08 -6.04
N PHE A 187 -16.43 -0.07 -6.20
CA PHE A 187 -17.89 -0.23 -6.37
C PHE A 187 -18.25 -1.25 -7.44
N HIS A 188 -17.53 -1.19 -8.56
CA HIS A 188 -17.79 -2.13 -9.66
C HIS A 188 -16.99 -3.43 -9.49
N ALA A 189 -15.78 -3.37 -8.96
CA ALA A 189 -14.86 -4.50 -8.85
C ALA A 189 -15.42 -5.59 -7.93
N ILE A 190 -15.99 -5.23 -6.78
CA ILE A 190 -16.47 -6.19 -5.77
C ILE A 190 -17.58 -7.07 -6.36
N SER A 191 -18.65 -6.48 -6.89
CA SER A 191 -19.75 -7.22 -7.53
C SER A 191 -19.25 -8.11 -8.67
N SER A 192 -18.35 -7.58 -9.51
CA SER A 192 -17.78 -8.30 -10.65
C SER A 192 -16.95 -9.49 -10.22
N ALA A 193 -16.17 -9.37 -9.12
CA ALA A 193 -15.35 -10.45 -8.58
C ALA A 193 -16.22 -11.63 -8.12
N PHE A 194 -17.27 -11.36 -7.33
CA PHE A 194 -18.17 -12.41 -6.85
C PHE A 194 -18.91 -13.12 -8.01
N GLN A 195 -19.38 -12.37 -9.00
CA GLN A 195 -20.00 -12.95 -10.21
C GLN A 195 -19.03 -13.84 -10.96
N THR A 196 -17.76 -13.43 -11.07
CA THR A 196 -16.71 -14.19 -11.76
C THR A 196 -16.34 -15.47 -11.04
N MET A 197 -16.42 -15.49 -9.71
CA MET A 197 -16.22 -16.69 -8.89
C MET A 197 -17.41 -17.65 -8.91
N GLY A 198 -18.48 -17.34 -9.65
CA GLY A 198 -19.69 -18.17 -9.75
C GLY A 198 -20.69 -17.95 -8.61
N ILE A 199 -20.48 -16.96 -7.77
CA ILE A 199 -21.40 -16.60 -6.67
C ILE A 199 -22.46 -15.61 -7.21
N ALA A 200 -23.18 -16.04 -8.24
CA ALA A 200 -24.30 -15.29 -8.81
C ALA A 200 -25.60 -16.03 -8.51
N HIS A 201 -26.46 -15.47 -7.65
CA HIS A 201 -27.73 -16.06 -7.27
C HIS A 201 -28.76 -14.97 -7.02
N GLN A 202 -30.01 -15.17 -7.42
CA GLN A 202 -31.07 -14.16 -7.31
C GLN A 202 -31.24 -13.58 -5.90
N LYS A 203 -31.03 -14.39 -4.87
CA LYS A 203 -31.11 -13.99 -3.46
C LYS A 203 -29.86 -13.26 -2.96
N TRP A 204 -28.66 -13.72 -3.35
CA TRP A 204 -27.40 -13.21 -2.78
C TRP A 204 -26.80 -12.05 -3.57
N THR A 205 -27.01 -11.99 -4.88
CA THR A 205 -26.46 -10.92 -5.73
C THR A 205 -26.85 -9.52 -5.26
N PRO A 206 -28.13 -9.22 -4.88
CA PRO A 206 -28.46 -7.90 -4.37
C PRO A 206 -27.73 -7.53 -3.07
N ILE A 207 -27.52 -8.51 -2.19
CA ILE A 207 -26.80 -8.30 -0.93
C ILE A 207 -25.33 -7.99 -1.21
N ILE A 208 -24.69 -8.75 -2.10
CA ILE A 208 -23.31 -8.52 -2.53
C ILE A 208 -23.14 -7.13 -3.14
N ASP A 209 -24.10 -6.71 -3.96
CA ASP A 209 -24.11 -5.37 -4.56
C ASP A 209 -24.15 -4.27 -3.48
N ILE A 210 -25.04 -4.41 -2.49
CA ILE A 210 -25.15 -3.47 -1.38
C ILE A 210 -23.85 -3.46 -0.55
N CYS A 211 -23.29 -4.62 -0.21
CA CYS A 211 -22.02 -4.71 0.50
C CYS A 211 -20.90 -4.03 -0.30
N GLY A 212 -20.85 -4.21 -1.62
CA GLY A 212 -19.90 -3.54 -2.50
C GLY A 212 -20.05 -2.02 -2.50
N ILE A 213 -21.28 -1.51 -2.49
CA ILE A 213 -21.57 -0.08 -2.37
C ILE A 213 -21.07 0.45 -1.04
N VAL A 214 -21.50 -0.17 0.06
CA VAL A 214 -21.14 0.25 1.43
C VAL A 214 -19.63 0.24 1.60
N TYR A 215 -18.96 -0.83 1.19
CA TYR A 215 -17.50 -0.94 1.25
C TYR A 215 -16.81 0.20 0.49
N SER A 216 -17.24 0.47 -0.74
CA SER A 216 -16.64 1.50 -1.59
C SER A 216 -16.83 2.90 -1.02
N VAL A 217 -18.00 3.20 -0.46
CA VAL A 217 -18.30 4.47 0.19
C VAL A 217 -17.50 4.63 1.47
N VAL A 218 -17.44 3.59 2.31
CA VAL A 218 -16.66 3.60 3.56
C VAL A 218 -15.17 3.85 3.28
N VAL A 219 -14.60 3.17 2.29
CA VAL A 219 -13.18 3.35 1.91
C VAL A 219 -12.94 4.77 1.37
N ALA A 220 -13.79 5.26 0.45
CA ALA A 220 -13.63 6.59 -0.14
C ALA A 220 -13.75 7.69 0.92
N LEU A 221 -14.77 7.61 1.78
CA LEU A 221 -14.97 8.59 2.85
C LEU A 221 -13.91 8.47 3.95
N GLY A 222 -13.54 7.26 4.36
CA GLY A 222 -12.56 7.03 5.40
C GLY A 222 -11.21 7.68 5.07
N PHE A 223 -10.66 7.39 3.89
CA PHE A 223 -9.42 8.03 3.45
C PHE A 223 -9.60 9.52 3.10
N GLY A 224 -10.76 9.90 2.55
CA GLY A 224 -11.04 11.31 2.26
C GLY A 224 -11.04 12.17 3.53
N ILE A 225 -11.70 11.71 4.59
CA ILE A 225 -11.71 12.37 5.91
C ILE A 225 -10.29 12.40 6.50
N THR A 226 -9.55 11.31 6.39
CA THR A 226 -8.15 11.25 6.87
C THR A 226 -7.27 12.27 6.16
N ALA A 227 -7.40 12.44 4.84
CA ALA A 227 -6.65 13.42 4.06
C ALA A 227 -7.00 14.86 4.48
N ILE A 228 -8.29 15.16 4.70
CA ILE A 228 -8.76 16.46 5.16
C ILE A 228 -8.27 16.77 6.59
N ALA A 229 -8.34 15.79 7.49
CA ALA A 229 -7.83 15.95 8.85
C ALA A 229 -6.31 16.16 8.86
N ALA A 230 -5.57 15.40 8.06
CA ALA A 230 -4.13 15.58 7.92
C ALA A 230 -3.76 16.96 7.35
N PHE A 231 -4.53 17.49 6.40
CA PHE A 231 -4.38 18.87 5.92
C PHE A 231 -4.61 19.88 7.05
N TYR A 232 -5.65 19.71 7.85
CA TYR A 232 -5.93 20.56 8.99
C TYR A 232 -4.78 20.55 10.00
N PHE A 233 -4.33 19.37 10.44
CA PHE A 233 -3.25 19.22 11.41
C PHE A 233 -1.90 19.75 10.86
N GLY A 234 -1.61 19.54 9.58
CA GLY A 234 -0.37 20.01 8.95
C GLY A 234 -0.23 21.52 8.92
N ASN A 235 -1.36 22.26 9.00
CA ASN A 235 -1.39 23.73 8.98
C ASN A 235 -1.51 24.37 10.37
N LEU A 236 -1.48 23.61 11.46
CA LEU A 236 -1.50 24.13 12.83
C LEU A 236 -0.12 24.68 13.24
N ASP A 237 -0.13 25.73 14.07
CA ASP A 237 1.12 26.31 14.59
C ASP A 237 1.91 25.34 15.48
N SER A 238 1.22 24.45 16.20
CA SER A 238 1.84 23.35 16.97
C SER A 238 2.72 22.44 16.10
N THR A 239 2.35 22.22 14.85
CA THR A 239 3.12 21.38 13.91
C THR A 239 4.45 22.02 13.52
N LYS A 240 4.54 23.36 13.47
CA LYS A 240 5.80 24.07 13.20
C LYS A 240 6.86 23.77 14.27
N ALA A 241 6.46 23.73 15.55
CA ALA A 241 7.37 23.38 16.64
C ALA A 241 7.89 21.93 16.51
N LEU A 242 7.07 20.99 16.00
CA LEU A 242 7.50 19.62 15.75
C LEU A 242 8.50 19.53 14.59
N ILE A 243 8.36 20.36 13.56
CA ILE A 243 9.33 20.44 12.46
C ILE A 243 10.68 20.92 12.98
N ASP A 244 10.72 21.98 13.78
CA ASP A 244 11.96 22.53 14.35
C ASP A 244 12.63 21.51 15.27
N LYS A 245 11.83 20.80 16.10
CA LYS A 245 12.32 19.69 16.91
C LYS A 245 12.91 18.56 16.05
N SER A 246 12.23 18.15 15.00
CA SER A 246 12.72 17.12 14.07
C SER A 246 14.05 17.55 13.43
N ARG A 247 14.19 18.81 13.01
CA ARG A 247 15.44 19.32 12.44
C ARG A 247 16.60 19.31 13.44
N SER A 248 16.33 19.62 14.70
CA SER A 248 17.36 19.58 15.76
C SER A 248 17.88 18.17 16.06
N LEU A 249 17.12 17.13 15.71
CA LEU A 249 17.53 15.73 15.87
C LEU A 249 18.42 15.21 14.74
N GLN A 250 18.50 15.90 13.61
CA GLN A 250 19.20 15.42 12.42
C GLN A 250 20.69 15.08 12.67
N PRO A 251 21.51 15.93 13.35
CA PRO A 251 22.92 15.61 13.61
C PRO A 251 23.08 14.37 14.51
N GLN A 252 22.20 14.21 15.49
CA GLN A 252 22.23 13.07 16.41
C GLN A 252 21.82 11.77 15.68
N TYR A 253 20.86 11.85 14.77
CA TYR A 253 20.44 10.72 13.93
C TYR A 253 21.55 10.24 13.01
N GLU A 254 22.27 11.17 12.37
CA GLU A 254 23.42 10.84 11.54
C GLU A 254 24.53 10.14 12.33
N GLN A 255 24.79 10.59 13.58
CA GLN A 255 25.74 9.93 14.47
C GLN A 255 25.24 8.53 14.84
N GLN A 256 23.98 8.38 15.23
CA GLN A 256 23.37 7.08 15.53
C GLN A 256 23.48 6.08 14.36
N LEU A 257 23.33 6.54 13.12
CA LEU A 257 23.52 5.70 11.94
C LEU A 257 24.96 5.25 11.75
N LYS A 258 25.94 6.14 11.97
CA LYS A 258 27.37 5.81 11.92
C LYS A 258 27.74 4.77 12.97
N ASP A 259 27.25 4.93 14.19
CA ASP A 259 27.51 4.02 15.30
C ASP A 259 26.91 2.62 15.03
N LYS A 260 25.68 2.55 14.51
CA LYS A 260 25.05 1.29 14.09
C LYS A 260 25.79 0.63 12.92
N ALA A 261 26.33 1.39 11.99
CA ALA A 261 27.13 0.86 10.87
C ALA A 261 28.48 0.32 11.38
N ALA A 262 29.18 1.04 12.26
CA ALA A 262 30.44 0.60 12.85
C ALA A 262 30.28 -0.68 13.68
N ALA A 263 29.23 -0.78 14.49
CA ALA A 263 28.91 -1.98 15.26
C ALA A 263 28.66 -3.20 14.37
N LYS A 264 27.99 -3.01 13.23
CA LYS A 264 27.74 -4.08 12.26
C LYS A 264 29.04 -4.55 11.58
N THR A 265 29.95 -3.63 11.29
CA THR A 265 31.24 -3.95 10.64
C THR A 265 32.19 -4.67 11.62
N SER A 266 32.21 -4.29 12.89
CA SER A 266 33.03 -4.97 13.93
C SER A 266 32.57 -6.40 14.22
N PHE A 267 31.29 -6.71 14.00
CA PHE A 267 30.74 -8.07 14.16
C PHE A 267 31.07 -8.99 12.98
N VAL A 268 31.39 -8.45 11.81
CA VAL A 268 31.66 -9.22 10.58
C VAL A 268 33.13 -9.61 10.42
N ILE A 269 34.04 -9.00 11.19
CA ILE A 269 35.47 -9.37 11.22
C ILE A 269 35.74 -10.15 12.50
N PRO A 270 35.65 -11.51 12.50
CA PRO A 270 36.30 -12.27 13.54
C PRO A 270 37.79 -11.97 13.42
N SER A 271 38.44 -11.56 14.51
CA SER A 271 39.88 -11.48 14.57
C SER A 271 40.44 -12.83 14.10
N VAL A 272 41.06 -12.85 12.93
CA VAL A 272 41.88 -13.98 12.51
C VAL A 272 43.05 -13.97 13.50
N GLY A 273 42.92 -14.79 14.54
CA GLY A 273 43.96 -15.00 15.49
C GLY A 273 45.22 -15.41 14.75
N GLU A 274 46.32 -14.70 15.04
CA GLU A 274 47.66 -15.07 14.59
C GLU A 274 47.91 -16.55 14.93
N VAL A 275 47.89 -17.40 13.93
CA VAL A 275 48.36 -18.78 14.03
C VAL A 275 49.90 -18.66 14.10
N GLN A 276 50.46 -18.61 15.31
CA GLN A 276 51.91 -18.83 15.51
C GLN A 276 52.23 -20.29 15.14
N VAL A 277 52.71 -20.48 13.93
CA VAL A 277 53.32 -21.76 13.54
C VAL A 277 54.73 -21.80 14.08
N SER A 278 54.94 -22.43 15.25
CA SER A 278 56.26 -22.75 15.76
C SER A 278 56.83 -23.95 14.99
N PHE A 279 57.78 -23.73 14.10
CA PHE A 279 58.59 -24.79 13.52
C PHE A 279 59.67 -25.23 14.54
N ASN A 280 59.46 -26.37 15.21
CA ASN A 280 60.53 -27.07 15.89
C ASN A 280 61.39 -27.79 14.84
N VAL A 281 62.60 -27.29 14.62
CA VAL A 281 63.64 -28.03 13.90
C VAL A 281 64.42 -28.81 14.96
N GLU A 282 64.16 -30.11 15.09
CA GLU A 282 65.05 -31.03 15.78
C GLU A 282 66.26 -31.36 14.91
N LYS A 283 67.44 -31.21 15.54
CA LYS A 283 68.73 -31.66 14.98
C LYS A 283 68.87 -33.16 15.18
#